data_8907392b666f8a23a67e428508bcc7a5
#
_entry.id   8907392b666f8a23a67e428508bcc7a5
#
_cell.length_a   1.000
_cell.length_b   1.000
_cell.length_c   1.000
_cell.angle_alpha   90.00
_cell.angle_beta   90.00
_cell.angle_gamma   90.00
#
_symmetry.space_group_name_H-M   'P 1'
#
loop_
_entity.id
_entity.type
_entity.pdbx_description
1 polymer ?
#
loop_
_entity_poly.entity_id
_entity_poly.type
_entity_poly.pdbx_seq_one_letter_code
_entity_poly.pdbx_strand_id
1 'polypeptide(L)'
;MLTLRLFFFSYNSWSKNKLNKKEETVEIKKINLKLLELIKKDLVKENADKKIKREIYKYFSLITNKNEELRNFGITPTEIQTINIYLKNVIVSFENLSSISDYRTPRGLRAYSKIFLNIFPILFSPYFAKLNQELNLLGYVVALLFSTVLVILSNIQDNIENPFDFKGLDDINLDNENRFRDNI
;
A
#
# COMPACT_ATOMS: atom_id res chain seq x y z
N MET A 1 -7.64 -4.84 3.76
CA MET A 1 -7.89 -6.31 3.72
C MET A 1 -9.08 -6.74 4.56
N LEU A 2 -9.17 -6.38 5.86
CA LEU A 2 -10.28 -6.76 6.73
C LEU A 2 -11.64 -6.28 6.19
N THR A 3 -11.74 -5.03 5.75
CA THR A 3 -12.96 -4.41 5.21
C THR A 3 -13.50 -5.14 3.98
N LEU A 4 -12.62 -5.57 3.08
CA LEU A 4 -13.01 -6.32 1.88
C LEU A 4 -13.49 -7.73 2.22
N ARG A 5 -12.87 -8.37 3.24
CA ARG A 5 -13.33 -9.68 3.75
C ARG A 5 -14.72 -9.57 4.38
N LEU A 6 -14.97 -8.55 5.19
CA LEU A 6 -16.28 -8.30 5.81
C LEU A 6 -17.35 -8.03 4.76
N PHE A 7 -17.04 -7.23 3.75
CA PHE A 7 -17.93 -6.97 2.62
C PHE A 7 -18.31 -8.29 1.91
N PHE A 8 -17.29 -9.07 1.54
CA PHE A 8 -17.52 -10.32 0.82
C PHE A 8 -18.26 -11.36 1.68
N PHE A 9 -17.90 -11.50 2.94
CA PHE A 9 -18.56 -12.41 3.88
C PHE A 9 -20.04 -12.06 4.03
N SER A 10 -20.38 -10.78 4.22
CA SER A 10 -21.75 -10.31 4.33
C SER A 10 -22.54 -10.59 3.04
N TYR A 11 -21.96 -10.24 1.90
CA TYR A 11 -22.57 -10.49 0.59
C TYR A 11 -22.82 -11.99 0.34
N ASN A 12 -21.82 -12.83 0.62
CA ASN A 12 -21.90 -14.27 0.43
C ASN A 12 -22.92 -14.93 1.37
N SER A 13 -22.95 -14.50 2.66
CA SER A 13 -23.92 -15.01 3.62
C SER A 13 -25.36 -14.73 3.18
N TRP A 14 -25.64 -13.54 2.70
CA TRP A 14 -26.97 -13.16 2.26
C TRP A 14 -27.38 -13.78 0.92
N SER A 15 -26.45 -13.84 -0.05
CA SER A 15 -26.73 -14.46 -1.34
C SER A 15 -26.97 -15.96 -1.22
N LYS A 16 -26.23 -16.68 -0.37
CA LYS A 16 -26.42 -18.11 -0.11
C LYS A 16 -27.72 -18.39 0.62
N ASN A 17 -27.99 -17.65 1.70
CA ASN A 17 -29.10 -17.96 2.59
C ASN A 17 -30.46 -17.52 2.05
N LYS A 18 -30.53 -16.45 1.29
CA LYS A 18 -31.80 -15.89 0.79
C LYS A 18 -32.05 -16.14 -0.69
N LEU A 19 -31.02 -16.21 -1.52
CA LEU A 19 -31.19 -16.27 -2.97
C LEU A 19 -31.00 -17.67 -3.58
N ASN A 20 -30.37 -18.59 -2.85
CA ASN A 20 -30.01 -19.94 -3.35
C ASN A 20 -29.28 -19.92 -4.73
N LYS A 21 -28.68 -18.78 -5.09
CA LYS A 21 -28.05 -18.50 -6.40
C LYS A 21 -26.53 -18.58 -6.26
N LYS A 22 -25.96 -19.76 -6.47
CA LYS A 22 -24.50 -19.97 -6.47
C LYS A 22 -23.78 -19.19 -7.57
N GLU A 23 -24.42 -18.92 -8.69
CA GLU A 23 -23.81 -18.25 -9.85
C GLU A 23 -23.45 -16.78 -9.57
N GLU A 24 -24.33 -16.01 -8.95
CA GLU A 24 -24.08 -14.60 -8.59
C GLU A 24 -22.97 -14.46 -7.56
N THR A 25 -22.89 -15.40 -6.62
CA THR A 25 -21.78 -15.44 -5.63
C THR A 25 -20.42 -15.66 -6.30
N VAL A 26 -20.38 -16.51 -7.33
CA VAL A 26 -19.15 -16.79 -8.10
C VAL A 26 -18.74 -15.56 -8.93
N GLU A 27 -19.72 -14.85 -9.51
CA GLU A 27 -19.45 -13.63 -10.29
C GLU A 27 -18.88 -12.53 -9.41
N ILE A 28 -19.48 -12.25 -8.27
CA ILE A 28 -18.98 -11.26 -7.31
C ILE A 28 -17.58 -11.64 -6.77
N LYS A 29 -17.34 -12.93 -6.52
CA LYS A 29 -16.01 -13.39 -6.14
C LYS A 29 -14.97 -13.05 -7.20
N LYS A 30 -15.26 -13.29 -8.48
CA LYS A 30 -14.37 -12.93 -9.61
C LYS A 30 -14.10 -11.43 -9.68
N ILE A 31 -15.16 -10.61 -9.52
CA ILE A 31 -15.07 -9.15 -9.52
C ILE A 31 -14.15 -8.68 -8.39
N ASN A 32 -14.32 -9.19 -7.17
CA ASN A 32 -13.51 -8.81 -6.01
C ASN A 32 -12.04 -9.25 -6.14
N LEU A 33 -11.77 -10.44 -6.68
CA LEU A 33 -10.41 -10.89 -6.94
C LEU A 33 -9.73 -10.01 -7.99
N LYS A 34 -10.45 -9.63 -9.05
CA LYS A 34 -9.92 -8.73 -10.08
C LYS A 34 -9.67 -7.33 -9.55
N LEU A 35 -10.55 -6.83 -8.69
CA LEU A 35 -10.37 -5.55 -8.00
C LEU A 35 -9.10 -5.57 -7.13
N LEU A 36 -8.87 -6.64 -6.35
CA LEU A 36 -7.65 -6.80 -5.55
C LEU A 36 -6.38 -6.81 -6.40
N GLU A 37 -6.39 -7.53 -7.50
CA GLU A 37 -5.27 -7.57 -8.45
C GLU A 37 -4.94 -6.17 -9.00
N LEU A 38 -5.98 -5.40 -9.37
CA LEU A 38 -5.82 -4.04 -9.88
C LEU A 38 -5.28 -3.09 -8.80
N ILE A 39 -5.81 -3.18 -7.57
CA ILE A 39 -5.31 -2.38 -6.44
C ILE A 39 -3.84 -2.70 -6.17
N LYS A 40 -3.48 -3.98 -6.13
CA LYS A 40 -2.08 -4.40 -5.97
C LYS A 40 -1.19 -3.82 -7.08
N LYS A 41 -1.64 -3.89 -8.32
CA LYS A 41 -0.92 -3.36 -9.47
C LYS A 41 -0.75 -1.84 -9.41
N ASP A 42 -1.74 -1.10 -8.92
CA ASP A 42 -1.68 0.36 -8.76
C ASP A 42 -0.68 0.75 -7.67
N LEU A 43 -0.68 0.05 -6.53
CA LEU A 43 0.19 0.34 -5.39
C LEU A 43 1.68 0.02 -5.65
N VAL A 44 1.97 -1.05 -6.40
CA VAL A 44 3.36 -1.46 -6.70
C VAL A 44 4.01 -0.54 -7.75
N LYS A 45 3.24 0.12 -8.61
CA LYS A 45 3.80 1.01 -9.64
C LYS A 45 4.39 2.28 -9.03
N GLU A 46 5.59 2.64 -9.47
CA GLU A 46 6.26 3.88 -9.08
C GLU A 46 5.57 5.16 -9.58
N ASN A 47 4.80 5.07 -10.64
CA ASN A 47 4.05 6.19 -11.21
C ASN A 47 2.56 5.89 -11.21
N ALA A 48 1.77 6.79 -10.65
CA ALA A 48 0.32 6.72 -10.64
C ALA A 48 -0.23 6.58 -12.07
N ASP A 49 -0.76 5.40 -12.38
CA ASP A 49 -1.39 5.16 -13.69
C ASP A 49 -2.88 5.50 -13.63
N LYS A 50 -3.22 6.69 -14.12
CA LYS A 50 -4.61 7.16 -14.20
C LYS A 50 -5.57 6.17 -14.88
N LYS A 51 -5.05 5.29 -15.75
CA LYS A 51 -5.86 4.26 -16.41
C LYS A 51 -6.26 3.16 -15.42
N ILE A 52 -5.30 2.67 -14.61
CA ILE A 52 -5.56 1.65 -13.59
C ILE A 52 -6.54 2.18 -12.56
N LYS A 53 -6.34 3.41 -12.06
CA LYS A 53 -7.27 4.02 -11.10
C LYS A 53 -8.69 4.13 -11.66
N ARG A 54 -8.85 4.57 -12.92
CA ARG A 54 -10.17 4.60 -13.57
C ARG A 54 -10.80 3.21 -13.68
N GLU A 55 -10.00 2.19 -13.91
CA GLU A 55 -10.48 0.82 -13.97
C GLU A 55 -10.96 0.34 -12.60
N ILE A 56 -10.21 0.62 -11.53
CA ILE A 56 -10.60 0.33 -10.14
C ILE A 56 -11.96 0.97 -9.82
N TYR A 57 -12.16 2.25 -10.17
CA TYR A 57 -13.45 2.92 -9.93
C TYR A 57 -14.61 2.31 -10.76
N LYS A 58 -14.33 1.81 -11.97
CA LYS A 58 -15.35 1.06 -12.74
C LYS A 58 -15.76 -0.21 -12.01
N TYR A 59 -14.81 -0.93 -11.39
CA TYR A 59 -15.14 -2.10 -10.58
C TYR A 59 -15.93 -1.74 -9.32
N PHE A 60 -15.63 -0.64 -8.65
CA PHE A 60 -16.46 -0.16 -7.54
C PHE A 60 -17.89 0.17 -7.99
N SER A 61 -18.06 0.85 -9.11
CA SER A 61 -19.38 1.12 -9.68
C SER A 61 -20.12 -0.17 -10.05
N LEU A 62 -19.43 -1.15 -10.61
CA LEU A 62 -20.00 -2.46 -10.93
C LEU A 62 -20.53 -3.16 -9.69
N ILE A 63 -19.75 -3.17 -8.60
CA ILE A 63 -20.15 -3.75 -7.31
C ILE A 63 -21.37 -3.01 -6.75
N THR A 64 -21.40 -1.68 -6.83
CA THR A 64 -22.54 -0.87 -6.37
C THR A 64 -23.81 -1.23 -7.14
N ASN A 65 -23.73 -1.37 -8.46
CA ASN A 65 -24.88 -1.76 -9.28
C ASN A 65 -25.36 -3.16 -8.92
N LYS A 66 -24.45 -4.10 -8.69
CA LYS A 66 -24.81 -5.45 -8.23
C LYS A 66 -25.47 -5.43 -6.84
N ASN A 67 -25.04 -4.55 -5.93
CA ASN A 67 -25.70 -4.39 -4.63
C ASN A 67 -27.14 -3.86 -4.80
N GLU A 68 -27.40 -2.95 -5.73
CA GLU A 68 -28.75 -2.46 -6.00
C GLU A 68 -29.65 -3.53 -6.65
N GLU A 69 -29.09 -4.41 -7.49
CA GLU A 69 -29.82 -5.55 -8.05
C GLU A 69 -30.37 -6.49 -6.95
N LEU A 70 -29.70 -6.56 -5.78
CA LEU A 70 -30.15 -7.36 -4.64
C LEU A 70 -31.53 -6.95 -4.12
N ARG A 71 -31.96 -5.71 -4.33
CA ARG A 71 -33.31 -5.24 -4.00
C ARG A 71 -34.40 -6.03 -4.73
N ASN A 72 -34.14 -6.40 -5.97
CA ASN A 72 -35.08 -7.16 -6.80
C ASN A 72 -35.28 -8.60 -6.28
N PHE A 73 -34.37 -9.06 -5.41
CA PHE A 73 -34.40 -10.40 -4.82
C PHE A 73 -34.96 -10.41 -3.37
N GLY A 74 -35.60 -9.33 -2.93
CA GLY A 74 -36.28 -9.27 -1.64
C GLY A 74 -35.35 -9.08 -0.42
N ILE A 75 -34.11 -8.62 -0.64
CA ILE A 75 -33.22 -8.23 0.46
C ILE A 75 -33.70 -6.90 1.03
N THR A 76 -33.75 -6.79 2.36
CA THR A 76 -34.25 -5.59 3.02
C THR A 76 -33.34 -4.38 2.78
N PRO A 77 -33.90 -3.16 2.71
CA PRO A 77 -33.11 -1.95 2.51
C PRO A 77 -32.00 -1.78 3.56
N THR A 78 -32.23 -2.21 4.80
CA THR A 78 -31.26 -2.15 5.91
C THR A 78 -30.04 -3.06 5.65
N GLU A 79 -30.28 -4.25 5.10
CA GLU A 79 -29.20 -5.18 4.76
C GLU A 79 -28.35 -4.63 3.62
N ILE A 80 -28.98 -4.07 2.58
CA ILE A 80 -28.27 -3.41 1.46
C ILE A 80 -27.47 -2.22 1.96
N GLN A 81 -28.02 -1.42 2.87
CA GLN A 81 -27.31 -0.31 3.49
C GLN A 81 -26.06 -0.78 4.23
N THR A 82 -26.14 -1.90 4.96
CA THR A 82 -24.98 -2.48 5.64
C THR A 82 -23.89 -2.93 4.66
N ILE A 83 -24.27 -3.57 3.54
CA ILE A 83 -23.32 -3.92 2.46
C ILE A 83 -22.64 -2.67 1.91
N ASN A 84 -23.42 -1.62 1.64
CA ASN A 84 -22.89 -0.37 1.08
C ASN A 84 -21.97 0.37 2.06
N ILE A 85 -22.19 0.26 3.38
CA ILE A 85 -21.26 0.76 4.39
C ILE A 85 -19.90 0.03 4.30
N TYR A 86 -19.91 -1.29 4.18
CA TYR A 86 -18.65 -2.04 4.01
C TYR A 86 -17.96 -1.69 2.70
N LEU A 87 -18.69 -1.54 1.60
CA LEU A 87 -18.13 -1.11 0.32
C LEU A 87 -17.51 0.30 0.43
N LYS A 88 -18.20 1.24 1.08
CA LYS A 88 -17.66 2.57 1.37
C LYS A 88 -16.34 2.49 2.14
N ASN A 89 -16.26 1.64 3.15
CA ASN A 89 -15.03 1.45 3.93
C ASN A 89 -13.88 0.88 3.09
N VAL A 90 -14.18 0.00 2.12
CA VAL A 90 -13.19 -0.50 1.15
C VAL A 90 -12.67 0.64 0.27
N ILE A 91 -13.56 1.48 -0.25
CA ILE A 91 -13.19 2.64 -1.07
C ILE A 91 -12.32 3.61 -0.29
N VAL A 92 -12.71 3.96 0.95
CA VAL A 92 -11.91 4.84 1.82
C VAL A 92 -10.54 4.24 2.12
N SER A 93 -10.47 2.94 2.38
CA SER A 93 -9.18 2.26 2.60
C SER A 93 -8.30 2.30 1.35
N PHE A 94 -8.88 2.11 0.17
CA PHE A 94 -8.16 2.23 -1.11
C PHE A 94 -7.64 3.65 -1.32
N GLU A 95 -8.47 4.69 -1.07
CA GLU A 95 -8.06 6.09 -1.20
C GLU A 95 -6.90 6.44 -0.26
N ASN A 96 -6.94 5.96 0.98
CA ASN A 96 -5.86 6.16 1.93
C ASN A 96 -4.56 5.49 1.46
N LEU A 97 -4.63 4.25 0.98
CA LEU A 97 -3.47 3.55 0.43
C LEU A 97 -2.93 4.23 -0.82
N SER A 98 -3.82 4.65 -1.72
CA SER A 98 -3.45 5.38 -2.94
C SER A 98 -2.80 6.73 -2.60
N SER A 99 -3.32 7.46 -1.60
CA SER A 99 -2.71 8.68 -1.10
C SER A 99 -1.31 8.44 -0.57
N ILE A 100 -1.08 7.40 0.23
CA ILE A 100 0.25 7.03 0.72
C ILE A 100 1.19 6.72 -0.45
N SER A 101 0.71 6.00 -1.45
CA SER A 101 1.50 5.66 -2.65
C SER A 101 1.81 6.88 -3.51
N ASP A 102 0.87 7.83 -3.67
CA ASP A 102 1.03 9.02 -4.52
C ASP A 102 1.82 10.14 -3.83
N TYR A 103 1.56 10.35 -2.53
CA TYR A 103 2.20 11.38 -1.69
C TYR A 103 3.37 10.81 -0.89
N ARG A 104 4.22 10.03 -1.55
CA ARG A 104 5.53 9.66 -1.00
C ARG A 104 6.27 10.91 -0.53
N THR A 105 7.29 10.74 0.27
CA THR A 105 8.16 11.84 0.74
C THR A 105 8.36 12.88 -0.36
N PRO A 106 8.08 14.18 -0.12
CA PRO A 106 8.21 15.21 -1.15
C PRO A 106 9.56 15.13 -1.85
N ARG A 107 9.56 15.13 -3.17
CA ARG A 107 10.80 14.97 -3.98
C ARG A 107 11.91 15.94 -3.56
N GLY A 108 11.52 17.15 -3.17
CA GLY A 108 12.46 18.15 -2.67
C GLY A 108 13.12 17.75 -1.35
N LEU A 109 12.36 17.20 -0.41
CA LEU A 109 12.91 16.75 0.88
C LEU A 109 13.86 15.57 0.67
N ARG A 110 13.53 14.66 -0.21
CA ARG A 110 14.38 13.54 -0.62
C ARG A 110 15.71 14.01 -1.24
N ALA A 111 15.62 14.90 -2.21
CA ALA A 111 16.81 15.47 -2.85
C ALA A 111 17.68 16.18 -1.83
N TYR A 112 17.09 17.00 -0.96
CA TYR A 112 17.79 17.68 0.13
C TYR A 112 18.50 16.71 1.06
N SER A 113 17.82 15.67 1.52
CA SER A 113 18.39 14.64 2.40
C SER A 113 19.59 13.94 1.74
N LYS A 114 19.45 13.51 0.48
CA LYS A 114 20.55 12.86 -0.26
C LYS A 114 21.74 13.79 -0.47
N ILE A 115 21.51 15.06 -0.82
CA ILE A 115 22.57 16.06 -0.95
C ILE A 115 23.28 16.23 0.40
N PHE A 116 22.52 16.37 1.48
CA PHE A 116 23.04 16.58 2.82
C PHE A 116 23.93 15.41 3.29
N LEU A 117 23.42 14.17 3.13
CA LEU A 117 24.17 12.96 3.48
C LEU A 117 25.48 12.82 2.69
N ASN A 118 25.50 13.25 1.42
CA ASN A 118 26.69 13.17 0.58
C ASN A 118 27.71 14.30 0.85
N ILE A 119 27.24 15.50 1.21
CA ILE A 119 28.10 16.65 1.48
C ILE A 119 28.77 16.53 2.85
N PHE A 120 28.12 15.95 3.84
CA PHE A 120 28.64 15.85 5.21
C PHE A 120 30.03 15.22 5.32
N PRO A 121 30.32 14.08 4.70
CA PRO A 121 31.66 13.48 4.76
C PRO A 121 32.74 14.46 4.24
N ILE A 122 32.43 15.23 3.22
CA ILE A 122 33.35 16.21 2.62
C ILE A 122 33.61 17.38 3.59
N LEU A 123 32.53 17.93 4.18
CA LEU A 123 32.63 19.03 5.13
C LEU A 123 33.41 18.67 6.40
N PHE A 124 33.24 17.44 6.91
CA PHE A 124 33.91 16.97 8.12
C PHE A 124 35.31 16.39 7.88
N SER A 125 35.71 16.20 6.62
CA SER A 125 37.04 15.69 6.25
C SER A 125 38.19 16.45 6.87
N PRO A 126 38.26 17.82 6.90
CA PRO A 126 39.32 18.54 7.54
C PRO A 126 39.36 18.31 9.06
N TYR A 127 38.21 18.16 9.70
CA TYR A 127 38.13 17.85 11.14
C TYR A 127 38.75 16.48 11.45
N PHE A 128 38.43 15.47 10.68
CA PHE A 128 38.99 14.12 10.83
C PHE A 128 40.49 14.10 10.57
N ALA A 129 40.95 14.88 9.59
CA ALA A 129 42.38 15.03 9.32
C ALA A 129 43.13 15.65 10.50
N LYS A 130 42.59 16.71 11.12
CA LYS A 130 43.14 17.32 12.31
C LYS A 130 43.17 16.36 13.49
N LEU A 131 42.06 15.63 13.74
CA LEU A 131 41.97 14.64 14.81
C LEU A 131 43.02 13.53 14.64
N ASN A 132 43.32 13.15 13.40
CA ASN A 132 44.34 12.16 13.10
C ASN A 132 45.76 12.66 13.40
N GLN A 133 46.04 13.97 13.24
CA GLN A 133 47.32 14.58 13.60
C GLN A 133 47.52 14.61 15.11
N GLU A 134 46.46 14.85 15.88
CA GLU A 134 46.53 14.94 17.35
C GLU A 134 46.58 13.56 18.04
N LEU A 135 45.81 12.60 17.57
CA LEU A 135 45.55 11.32 18.23
C LEU A 135 45.91 10.09 17.37
N ASN A 136 46.78 10.24 16.36
CA ASN A 136 47.13 9.17 15.41
C ASN A 136 45.86 8.39 14.96
N LEU A 137 45.90 7.37 14.33
CA LEU A 137 44.86 6.48 13.78
C LEU A 137 43.38 6.79 14.15
N LEU A 138 43.10 7.52 15.24
CA LEU A 138 41.75 7.79 15.75
C LEU A 138 40.88 8.59 14.74
N GLY A 139 41.49 9.53 14.02
CA GLY A 139 40.80 10.30 12.99
C GLY A 139 40.20 9.40 11.89
N TYR A 140 40.94 8.37 11.47
CA TYR A 140 40.46 7.40 10.47
C TYR A 140 39.32 6.54 11.01
N VAL A 141 39.42 6.06 12.26
CA VAL A 141 38.38 5.25 12.88
C VAL A 141 37.07 6.02 13.00
N VAL A 142 37.15 7.27 13.47
CA VAL A 142 35.96 8.14 13.59
C VAL A 142 35.37 8.46 12.22
N ALA A 143 36.20 8.75 11.22
CA ALA A 143 35.71 8.99 9.83
C ALA A 143 35.00 7.78 9.26
N LEU A 144 35.51 6.57 9.48
CA LEU A 144 34.92 5.32 9.03
C LEU A 144 33.56 5.08 9.70
N LEU A 145 33.49 5.22 11.04
CA LEU A 145 32.26 5.10 11.80
C LEU A 145 31.20 6.11 11.33
N PHE A 146 31.60 7.37 11.18
CA PHE A 146 30.71 8.44 10.70
C PHE A 146 30.15 8.14 9.30
N SER A 147 31.03 7.75 8.37
CA SER A 147 30.60 7.39 7.01
C SER A 147 29.67 6.17 7.01
N THR A 148 29.93 5.17 7.85
CA THR A 148 29.07 3.99 7.98
C THR A 148 27.67 4.38 8.45
N VAL A 149 27.57 5.26 9.46
CA VAL A 149 26.26 5.75 9.96
C VAL A 149 25.51 6.48 8.86
N LEU A 150 26.17 7.34 8.09
CA LEU A 150 25.53 8.08 7.00
C LEU A 150 25.04 7.14 5.88
N VAL A 151 25.80 6.10 5.53
CA VAL A 151 25.37 5.08 4.55
C VAL A 151 24.16 4.31 5.07
N ILE A 152 24.17 3.90 6.34
CA ILE A 152 23.02 3.22 6.96
C ILE A 152 21.76 4.12 6.91
N LEU A 153 21.89 5.40 7.28
CA LEU A 153 20.78 6.36 7.21
C LEU A 153 20.23 6.52 5.79
N SER A 154 21.12 6.58 4.78
CA SER A 154 20.71 6.64 3.38
C SER A 154 19.92 5.39 2.97
N ASN A 155 20.40 4.21 3.34
CA ASN A 155 19.73 2.94 3.04
C ASN A 155 18.36 2.83 3.74
N ILE A 156 18.27 3.22 5.01
CA ILE A 156 17.00 3.25 5.75
C ILE A 156 16.01 4.20 5.07
N GLN A 157 16.47 5.38 4.68
CA GLN A 157 15.63 6.35 3.97
C GLN A 157 15.09 5.78 2.65
N ASP A 158 15.94 5.16 1.84
CA ASP A 158 15.54 4.57 0.57
C ASP A 158 14.53 3.42 0.77
N ASN A 159 14.68 2.60 1.81
CA ASN A 159 13.76 1.50 2.13
C ASN A 159 12.40 1.99 2.64
N ILE A 160 12.36 3.00 3.52
CA ILE A 160 11.09 3.54 4.05
C ILE A 160 10.29 4.28 2.95
N GLU A 161 10.96 4.76 1.93
CA GLU A 161 10.36 5.61 0.90
C GLU A 161 9.29 4.90 0.07
N ASN A 162 9.41 3.60 -0.15
CA ASN A 162 8.45 2.82 -0.94
C ASN A 162 8.03 1.53 -0.22
N PRO A 163 6.98 1.58 0.61
CA PRO A 163 6.57 0.43 1.40
C PRO A 163 5.88 -0.69 0.59
N PHE A 164 5.79 -0.56 -0.75
CA PHE A 164 5.08 -1.48 -1.62
C PHE A 164 5.97 -2.15 -2.68
N ASP A 165 7.29 -1.89 -2.70
CA ASP A 165 8.17 -2.40 -3.78
C ASP A 165 8.83 -3.75 -3.49
N PHE A 166 8.58 -4.32 -2.33
CA PHE A 166 9.12 -5.61 -1.87
C PHE A 166 10.66 -5.67 -1.76
N LYS A 167 11.32 -4.52 -1.63
CA LYS A 167 12.79 -4.45 -1.47
C LYS A 167 13.21 -4.20 -0.02
N GLY A 168 12.34 -3.59 0.79
CA GLY A 168 12.58 -3.28 2.18
C GLY A 168 12.21 -4.43 3.12
N LEU A 169 12.83 -4.45 4.32
CA LEU A 169 12.49 -5.43 5.37
C LEU A 169 11.11 -5.16 5.98
N ASP A 170 10.66 -3.90 5.97
CA ASP A 170 9.42 -3.43 6.57
C ASP A 170 8.30 -3.22 5.54
N ASP A 171 8.45 -3.78 4.33
CA ASP A 171 7.47 -3.64 3.26
C ASP A 171 6.15 -4.32 3.58
N ILE A 172 5.07 -3.68 3.14
CA ILE A 172 3.72 -4.20 3.32
C ILE A 172 3.52 -5.39 2.39
N ASN A 173 3.35 -6.58 2.97
CA ASN A 173 3.06 -7.78 2.20
C ASN A 173 1.66 -7.73 1.59
N LEU A 174 1.60 -7.49 0.29
CA LEU A 174 0.37 -7.47 -0.50
C LEU A 174 -0.08 -8.88 -0.96
N ASP A 175 0.72 -9.94 -0.72
CA ASP A 175 0.42 -11.31 -1.14
C ASP A 175 -0.59 -12.05 -0.23
N ASN A 176 -1.29 -11.33 0.62
CA ASN A 176 -2.43 -11.87 1.37
C ASN A 176 -3.63 -12.29 0.49
N GLU A 177 -3.49 -12.25 -0.83
CA GLU A 177 -4.49 -12.72 -1.79
C GLU A 177 -4.80 -14.21 -1.58
N ASN A 178 -3.80 -15.03 -1.30
CA ASN A 178 -3.98 -16.46 -1.02
C ASN A 178 -4.85 -16.68 0.22
N ARG A 179 -4.63 -15.94 1.30
CA ARG A 179 -5.50 -16.00 2.49
C ARG A 179 -6.95 -15.55 2.21
N PHE A 180 -7.13 -14.65 1.24
CA PHE A 180 -8.46 -14.23 0.82
C PHE A 180 -9.13 -15.31 -0.04
N ARG A 181 -8.38 -15.95 -0.92
CA ARG A 181 -8.86 -17.03 -1.80
C ARG A 181 -9.30 -18.27 -1.04
N ASP A 182 -8.56 -18.65 0.01
CA ASP A 182 -8.80 -19.87 0.81
C ASP A 182 -9.97 -19.70 1.80
N ASN A 183 -10.32 -18.47 2.19
CA ASN A 183 -11.38 -18.18 3.17
C ASN A 183 -12.71 -17.71 2.52
N ILE A 184 -12.84 -17.82 1.19
CA ILE A 184 -14.00 -17.43 0.39
C ILE A 184 -14.43 -18.57 -0.53
#